data_7bcdcbd3fd6703c5b80ca2473551d501
#
_entry.id   7bcdcbd3fd6703c5b80ca2473551d501
#
_cell.length_a   1.000
_cell.length_b   1.000
_cell.length_c   1.000
_cell.angle_alpha   90.00
_cell.angle_beta   90.00
_cell.angle_gamma   90.00
#
_symmetry.space_group_name_H-M   'P 1'
#
loop_
_entity.id
_entity.type
_entity.pdbx_description
1 polymer ?
#
loop_
_entity_poly.entity_id
_entity_poly.type
_entity_poly.pdbx_seq_one_letter_code
_entity_poly.pdbx_strand_id
1 'polypeptide(L)'
;MRTHIYIPHPSQTQEYNYAIQARDLNVFYANFQAVRNVNLPIERQKVTAIIGPSGCGKSTVLRAFNRMNELVPTARTQGEVIFANQNIYAPGVDPVEVRHRIGMVFQKPNPFPKSIYENVAWGARINGFKGSKAALDEWVEGCLRSAAIWDEVKDKLHQSGLSLSGGQQQRLCIARTIAVQPEIILMDEPASALDPLATLKIEELMRQLAKDYTIIVVTHNMQQAARVSDYTAFFTMDEDRAGMMVEYGPTNQIFTNPSDARTEGYITGRFG
;
A
#
# COMPACT_ATOMS: atom_id res chain seq x y z
N MET A 1 33.47 2.74 2.82
CA MET A 1 32.46 3.05 1.78
C MET A 1 31.42 1.92 1.79
N ARG A 2 30.19 2.20 2.19
CA ARG A 2 29.10 1.24 2.04
C ARG A 2 28.66 1.33 0.58
N THR A 3 28.89 0.29 -0.21
CA THR A 3 28.36 0.15 -1.55
C THR A 3 26.84 -0.02 -1.42
N HIS A 4 26.09 1.04 -1.74
CA HIS A 4 24.64 0.90 -1.87
C HIS A 4 24.34 0.01 -3.07
N ILE A 5 23.63 -1.09 -2.84
CA ILE A 5 23.18 -1.96 -3.92
C ILE A 5 21.96 -1.29 -4.56
N TYR A 6 22.13 -0.89 -5.82
CA TYR A 6 21.05 -0.32 -6.62
C TYR A 6 20.03 -1.39 -7.00
N ILE A 7 18.75 -1.12 -6.77
CA ILE A 7 17.65 -1.97 -7.25
C ILE A 7 17.34 -1.53 -8.69
N PRO A 8 17.56 -2.37 -9.72
CA PRO A 8 17.36 -1.96 -11.10
C PRO A 8 15.90 -1.60 -11.40
N HIS A 9 15.69 -0.55 -12.20
CA HIS A 9 14.38 -0.21 -12.74
C HIS A 9 13.92 -1.23 -13.78
N PRO A 10 12.62 -1.53 -13.89
CA PRO A 10 12.08 -2.58 -14.78
C PRO A 10 12.22 -2.33 -16.29
N SER A 11 12.78 -1.20 -16.72
CA SER A 11 13.01 -0.89 -18.15
C SER A 11 14.07 -1.75 -18.86
N GLN A 12 14.70 -2.71 -18.18
CA GLN A 12 15.65 -3.65 -18.76
C GLN A 12 15.19 -5.10 -18.58
N THR A 13 14.38 -5.56 -19.53
CA THR A 13 14.31 -6.94 -20.04
C THR A 13 14.41 -8.10 -19.04
N GLN A 14 13.40 -8.29 -18.18
CA GLN A 14 12.91 -9.61 -17.74
C GLN A 14 11.46 -9.41 -17.27
N GLU A 15 10.51 -10.16 -17.87
CA GLU A 15 9.15 -10.26 -17.37
C GLU A 15 9.20 -10.92 -15.98
N TYR A 16 9.06 -10.10 -14.94
CA TYR A 16 8.84 -10.60 -13.59
C TYR A 16 7.41 -11.10 -13.51
N ASN A 17 7.16 -12.33 -13.12
CA ASN A 17 5.82 -12.87 -13.00
C ASN A 17 4.95 -12.06 -12.02
N TYR A 18 5.57 -11.47 -10.96
CA TYR A 18 4.90 -10.69 -9.93
C TYR A 18 5.51 -9.30 -9.76
N ALA A 19 4.72 -8.33 -9.29
CA ALA A 19 5.22 -7.00 -8.92
C ALA A 19 6.12 -7.09 -7.70
N ILE A 20 5.70 -7.86 -6.69
CA ILE A 20 6.43 -8.16 -5.47
C ILE A 20 5.93 -9.50 -4.90
N GLN A 21 6.77 -10.22 -4.18
CA GLN A 21 6.39 -11.50 -3.57
C GLN A 21 7.01 -11.66 -2.20
N ALA A 22 6.21 -12.01 -1.20
CA ALA A 22 6.69 -12.54 0.07
C ALA A 22 6.92 -14.04 -0.05
N ARG A 23 8.03 -14.54 0.51
CA ARG A 23 8.40 -15.97 0.59
C ARG A 23 8.80 -16.31 2.01
N ASP A 24 8.11 -17.26 2.60
CA ASP A 24 8.31 -17.73 3.97
C ASP A 24 8.47 -16.57 4.98
N LEU A 25 7.67 -15.51 4.76
CA LEU A 25 7.76 -14.28 5.52
C LEU A 25 7.29 -14.49 6.95
N ASN A 26 8.16 -14.19 7.90
CA ASN A 26 7.89 -14.18 9.34
C ASN A 26 8.24 -12.79 9.89
N VAL A 27 7.38 -12.24 10.74
CA VAL A 27 7.64 -10.95 11.40
C VAL A 27 7.42 -11.09 12.90
N PHE A 28 8.38 -10.57 13.66
CA PHE A 28 8.38 -10.60 15.11
C PHE A 28 8.44 -9.18 15.66
N TYR A 29 7.78 -8.93 16.78
CA TYR A 29 7.94 -7.77 17.64
C TYR A 29 8.40 -8.24 19.02
N ALA A 30 9.65 -7.95 19.37
CA ALA A 30 10.32 -8.57 20.50
C ALA A 30 10.22 -10.12 20.44
N ASN A 31 9.55 -10.74 21.41
CA ASN A 31 9.37 -12.20 21.49
C ASN A 31 8.05 -12.68 20.87
N PHE A 32 7.18 -11.76 20.42
CA PHE A 32 5.90 -12.11 19.83
C PHE A 32 6.03 -12.28 18.32
N GLN A 33 5.65 -13.43 17.79
CA GLN A 33 5.56 -13.67 16.36
C GLN A 33 4.22 -13.13 15.84
N ALA A 34 4.27 -12.00 15.15
CA ALA A 34 3.06 -11.34 14.64
C ALA A 34 2.56 -11.94 13.32
N VAL A 35 3.49 -12.50 12.51
CA VAL A 35 3.18 -13.12 11.20
C VAL A 35 4.04 -14.37 11.04
N ARG A 36 3.40 -15.45 10.55
CA ARG A 36 4.04 -16.76 10.39
C ARG A 36 3.92 -17.27 8.96
N ASN A 37 5.08 -17.57 8.36
CA ASN A 37 5.25 -18.32 7.12
C ASN A 37 4.33 -17.88 5.95
N VAL A 38 4.29 -16.56 5.68
CA VAL A 38 3.44 -16.00 4.63
C VAL A 38 4.13 -16.09 3.29
N ASN A 39 3.44 -16.72 2.32
CA ASN A 39 3.84 -16.83 0.91
C ASN A 39 2.80 -16.11 0.06
N LEU A 40 3.03 -14.84 -0.30
CA LEU A 40 2.06 -13.98 -0.96
C LEU A 40 2.66 -13.35 -2.23
N PRO A 41 2.28 -13.83 -3.42
CA PRO A 41 2.59 -13.18 -4.68
C PRO A 41 1.62 -12.02 -4.95
N ILE A 42 2.10 -10.95 -5.56
CA ILE A 42 1.29 -9.77 -5.93
C ILE A 42 1.41 -9.53 -7.44
N GLU A 43 0.28 -9.62 -8.12
CA GLU A 43 0.18 -9.40 -9.56
C GLU A 43 0.40 -7.93 -9.93
N ARG A 44 1.06 -7.70 -11.10
CA ARG A 44 1.31 -6.35 -11.60
C ARG A 44 0.05 -5.65 -12.05
N GLN A 45 -0.04 -4.33 -11.78
CA GLN A 45 -1.15 -3.46 -12.24
C GLN A 45 -2.52 -4.05 -11.89
N LYS A 46 -2.61 -4.62 -10.70
CA LYS A 46 -3.81 -5.19 -10.10
C LYS A 46 -3.99 -4.66 -8.69
N VAL A 47 -5.21 -4.74 -8.19
CA VAL A 47 -5.53 -4.50 -6.79
C VAL A 47 -5.57 -5.84 -6.06
N THR A 48 -4.68 -6.02 -5.09
CA THR A 48 -4.73 -7.15 -4.15
C THR A 48 -5.24 -6.68 -2.79
N ALA A 49 -6.35 -7.23 -2.34
CA ALA A 49 -6.87 -6.98 -1.00
C ALA A 49 -6.32 -8.01 0.01
N ILE A 50 -5.94 -7.53 1.18
CA ILE A 50 -5.62 -8.38 2.34
C ILE A 50 -6.76 -8.19 3.35
N ILE A 51 -7.52 -9.26 3.61
CA ILE A 51 -8.67 -9.27 4.51
C ILE A 51 -8.47 -10.22 5.69
N GLY A 52 -9.27 -10.07 6.73
CA GLY A 52 -9.24 -10.94 7.93
C GLY A 52 -9.57 -10.16 9.20
N PRO A 53 -9.75 -10.85 10.33
CA PRO A 53 -10.10 -10.24 11.61
C PRO A 53 -9.03 -9.25 12.10
N SER A 54 -9.43 -8.38 13.04
CA SER A 54 -8.49 -7.45 13.66
C SER A 54 -7.38 -8.19 14.41
N GLY A 55 -6.14 -7.70 14.31
CA GLY A 55 -4.98 -8.29 14.99
C GLY A 55 -4.32 -9.46 14.27
N CYS A 56 -4.84 -9.99 13.16
CA CYS A 56 -4.24 -11.11 12.42
C CYS A 56 -3.03 -10.73 11.54
N GLY A 57 -2.36 -9.62 11.79
CA GLY A 57 -1.09 -9.29 11.14
C GLY A 57 -1.17 -8.64 9.75
N LYS A 58 -2.35 -8.29 9.22
CA LYS A 58 -2.52 -7.68 7.87
C LYS A 58 -1.62 -6.47 7.62
N SER A 59 -1.69 -5.47 8.51
CA SER A 59 -0.85 -4.27 8.41
C SER A 59 0.63 -4.58 8.61
N THR A 60 0.97 -5.63 9.37
CA THR A 60 2.35 -6.10 9.54
C THR A 60 2.90 -6.68 8.23
N VAL A 61 2.11 -7.52 7.53
CA VAL A 61 2.46 -8.03 6.20
C VAL A 61 2.57 -6.88 5.20
N LEU A 62 1.58 -5.96 5.16
CA LEU A 62 1.61 -4.80 4.29
C LEU A 62 2.90 -3.98 4.47
N ARG A 63 3.25 -3.66 5.72
CA ARG A 63 4.46 -2.89 6.07
C ARG A 63 5.77 -3.65 5.84
N ALA A 64 5.72 -4.97 5.73
CA ALA A 64 6.91 -5.75 5.36
C ALA A 64 7.29 -5.52 3.90
N PHE A 65 6.33 -5.24 3.00
CA PHE A 65 6.62 -4.98 1.59
C PHE A 65 7.44 -3.70 1.33
N ASN A 66 7.47 -2.75 2.27
CA ASN A 66 8.30 -1.54 2.15
C ASN A 66 9.24 -1.32 3.34
N ARG A 67 9.49 -2.35 4.13
CA ARG A 67 10.41 -2.31 5.29
C ARG A 67 10.01 -1.32 6.38
N MET A 68 8.70 -0.93 6.44
CA MET A 68 8.23 0.01 7.47
C MET A 68 8.23 -0.61 8.88
N ASN A 69 8.17 -1.95 9.01
CA ASN A 69 8.28 -2.61 10.30
C ASN A 69 9.62 -2.31 11.00
N GLU A 70 10.71 -2.09 10.26
CA GLU A 70 12.02 -1.75 10.80
C GLU A 70 12.10 -0.40 11.54
N LEU A 71 11.07 0.44 11.40
CA LEU A 71 10.94 1.67 12.22
C LEU A 71 10.57 1.37 13.67
N VAL A 72 10.12 0.15 13.97
CA VAL A 72 9.90 -0.34 15.32
C VAL A 72 11.18 -1.03 15.78
N PRO A 73 11.89 -0.54 16.81
CA PRO A 73 13.21 -1.06 17.20
C PRO A 73 13.24 -2.55 17.54
N THR A 74 12.10 -3.09 17.99
CA THR A 74 11.97 -4.50 18.36
C THR A 74 11.50 -5.40 17.22
N ALA A 75 11.23 -4.83 16.04
CA ALA A 75 10.77 -5.60 14.90
C ALA A 75 11.92 -6.37 14.24
N ARG A 76 11.65 -7.61 13.87
CA ARG A 76 12.55 -8.48 13.13
C ARG A 76 11.78 -9.20 12.05
N THR A 77 12.29 -9.16 10.84
CA THR A 77 11.73 -9.86 9.67
C THR A 77 12.65 -11.01 9.27
N GLN A 78 12.07 -12.17 8.97
CA GLN A 78 12.74 -13.37 8.43
C GLN A 78 12.01 -13.85 7.19
N GLY A 79 12.68 -14.62 6.34
CA GLY A 79 12.19 -14.97 5.01
C GLY A 79 12.61 -13.91 4.00
N GLU A 80 11.92 -13.85 2.88
CA GLU A 80 12.27 -12.97 1.77
C GLU A 80 11.09 -12.14 1.30
N VAL A 81 11.37 -10.93 0.84
CA VAL A 81 10.44 -10.14 0.04
C VAL A 81 11.16 -9.77 -1.25
N ILE A 82 10.70 -10.38 -2.35
CA ILE A 82 11.35 -10.24 -3.65
C ILE A 82 10.66 -9.13 -4.44
N PHE A 83 11.39 -8.08 -4.74
CA PHE A 83 10.99 -6.96 -5.59
C PHE A 83 12.07 -6.73 -6.66
N ALA A 84 11.69 -6.64 -7.92
CA ALA A 84 12.61 -6.49 -9.05
C ALA A 84 13.75 -7.56 -9.03
N ASN A 85 13.40 -8.81 -8.73
CA ASN A 85 14.30 -9.98 -8.57
C ASN A 85 15.34 -9.86 -7.44
N GLN A 86 15.17 -8.95 -6.55
CA GLN A 86 16.06 -8.78 -5.40
C GLN A 86 15.28 -8.91 -4.09
N ASN A 87 15.84 -9.62 -3.12
CA ASN A 87 15.30 -9.59 -1.76
C ASN A 87 15.57 -8.22 -1.15
N ILE A 88 14.49 -7.46 -0.87
CA ILE A 88 14.60 -6.11 -0.30
C ILE A 88 15.20 -6.08 1.11
N TYR A 89 15.27 -7.23 1.80
CA TYR A 89 15.92 -7.39 3.11
C TYR A 89 17.37 -7.87 3.01
N ALA A 90 17.91 -8.05 1.80
CA ALA A 90 19.31 -8.45 1.62
C ALA A 90 20.28 -7.39 2.17
N PRO A 91 21.45 -7.80 2.71
CA PRO A 91 22.46 -6.87 3.18
C PRO A 91 22.84 -5.84 2.09
N GLY A 92 22.88 -4.56 2.47
CA GLY A 92 23.26 -3.47 1.56
C GLY A 92 22.11 -2.84 0.77
N VAL A 93 20.90 -3.40 0.78
CA VAL A 93 19.73 -2.75 0.18
C VAL A 93 19.30 -1.55 1.04
N ASP A 94 19.22 -0.38 0.42
CA ASP A 94 18.81 0.85 1.10
C ASP A 94 17.28 0.87 1.32
N PRO A 95 16.79 0.94 2.57
CA PRO A 95 15.35 1.01 2.83
C PRO A 95 14.71 2.32 2.33
N VAL A 96 15.48 3.38 2.10
CA VAL A 96 14.97 4.64 1.53
C VAL A 96 14.61 4.43 0.07
N GLU A 97 15.48 3.74 -0.69
CA GLU A 97 15.22 3.39 -2.09
C GLU A 97 13.99 2.47 -2.21
N VAL A 98 13.85 1.48 -1.31
CA VAL A 98 12.66 0.63 -1.27
C VAL A 98 11.39 1.46 -1.05
N ARG A 99 11.39 2.38 -0.10
CA ARG A 99 10.22 3.22 0.24
C ARG A 99 9.93 4.28 -0.83
N HIS A 100 10.91 4.67 -1.61
CA HIS A 100 10.71 5.53 -2.77
C HIS A 100 9.91 4.81 -3.86
N ARG A 101 10.23 3.54 -4.14
CA ARG A 101 9.57 2.73 -5.18
C ARG A 101 8.28 2.05 -4.70
N ILE A 102 8.10 1.86 -3.38
CA ILE A 102 6.93 1.24 -2.76
C ILE A 102 6.34 2.23 -1.76
N GLY A 103 5.43 3.07 -2.27
CA GLY A 103 4.78 4.12 -1.50
C GLY A 103 3.74 3.58 -0.52
N MET A 104 3.36 4.39 0.48
CA MET A 104 2.37 3.99 1.49
C MET A 104 1.37 5.09 1.80
N VAL A 105 0.10 4.71 1.84
CA VAL A 105 -1.04 5.49 2.32
C VAL A 105 -1.51 4.88 3.63
N PHE A 106 -1.52 5.68 4.69
CA PHE A 106 -1.87 5.22 6.05
C PHE A 106 -3.38 5.29 6.29
N GLN A 107 -3.84 4.52 7.26
CA GLN A 107 -5.23 4.49 7.71
C GLN A 107 -5.73 5.87 8.13
N LYS A 108 -4.94 6.59 8.92
CA LYS A 108 -5.24 7.94 9.34
C LYS A 108 -4.55 8.91 8.39
N PRO A 109 -5.29 9.81 7.74
CA PRO A 109 -4.68 10.84 6.89
C PRO A 109 -3.60 11.60 7.65
N ASN A 110 -2.44 11.80 7.02
CA ASN A 110 -1.29 12.46 7.63
C ASN A 110 -0.64 13.49 6.70
N PRO A 111 -1.40 14.47 6.18
CA PRO A 111 -0.80 15.52 5.38
C PRO A 111 0.27 16.26 6.19
N PHE A 112 1.32 16.72 5.52
CA PHE A 112 2.32 17.57 6.15
C PHE A 112 1.67 18.89 6.61
N PRO A 113 2.15 19.52 7.69
CA PRO A 113 1.71 20.85 8.14
C PRO A 113 2.24 21.95 7.18
N LYS A 114 1.91 21.80 5.91
CA LYS A 114 2.28 22.62 4.77
C LYS A 114 1.03 22.87 3.91
N SER A 115 1.17 23.71 2.89
CA SER A 115 0.09 23.94 1.93
C SER A 115 -0.26 22.67 1.13
N ILE A 116 -1.43 22.65 0.51
CA ILE A 116 -1.86 21.58 -0.40
C ILE A 116 -0.81 21.38 -1.50
N TYR A 117 -0.37 22.47 -2.13
CA TYR A 117 0.68 22.46 -3.14
C TYR A 117 1.98 21.82 -2.60
N GLU A 118 2.48 22.26 -1.46
CA GLU A 118 3.72 21.78 -0.87
C GLU A 118 3.66 20.32 -0.42
N ASN A 119 2.48 19.80 -0.07
CA ASN A 119 2.32 18.38 0.22
C ASN A 119 2.66 17.50 -0.99
N VAL A 120 2.33 17.95 -2.19
CA VAL A 120 2.59 17.20 -3.44
C VAL A 120 3.99 17.53 -3.99
N ALA A 121 4.33 18.82 -4.09
CA ALA A 121 5.60 19.29 -4.65
C ALA A 121 6.83 18.81 -3.87
N TRP A 122 6.69 18.56 -2.57
CA TRP A 122 7.79 18.14 -1.70
C TRP A 122 8.47 16.87 -2.20
N GLY A 123 7.68 15.82 -2.54
CA GLY A 123 8.22 14.56 -3.03
C GLY A 123 9.04 14.72 -4.31
N ALA A 124 8.54 15.48 -5.28
CA ALA A 124 9.27 15.75 -6.51
C ALA A 124 10.60 16.47 -6.24
N ARG A 125 10.60 17.49 -5.36
CA ARG A 125 11.81 18.29 -5.06
C ARG A 125 12.89 17.46 -4.36
N ILE A 126 12.56 16.68 -3.33
CA ILE A 126 13.57 15.88 -2.62
C ILE A 126 14.15 14.75 -3.47
N ASN A 127 13.39 14.31 -4.49
CA ASN A 127 13.84 13.30 -5.46
C ASN A 127 14.52 13.92 -6.69
N GLY A 128 14.94 15.19 -6.60
CA GLY A 128 15.79 15.82 -7.59
C GLY A 128 15.07 16.32 -8.84
N PHE A 129 13.79 16.68 -8.75
CA PHE A 129 13.08 17.32 -9.86
C PHE A 129 13.85 18.55 -10.37
N LYS A 130 14.24 18.54 -11.65
CA LYS A 130 15.06 19.60 -12.28
C LYS A 130 14.27 20.49 -13.26
N GLY A 131 12.95 20.36 -13.30
CA GLY A 131 12.10 21.16 -14.17
C GLY A 131 11.96 22.63 -13.71
N SER A 132 11.41 23.45 -14.60
CA SER A 132 11.02 24.84 -14.28
C SER A 132 9.89 24.86 -13.23
N LYS A 133 9.61 26.05 -12.69
CA LYS A 133 8.44 26.22 -11.81
C LYS A 133 7.15 25.82 -12.52
N ALA A 134 6.96 26.21 -13.78
CA ALA A 134 5.78 25.84 -14.56
C ALA A 134 5.63 24.31 -14.72
N ALA A 135 6.73 23.59 -14.97
CA ALA A 135 6.71 22.14 -15.05
C ALA A 135 6.38 21.48 -13.69
N LEU A 136 6.80 22.07 -12.59
CA LEU A 136 6.41 21.61 -11.26
C LEU A 136 4.93 21.90 -10.97
N ASP A 137 4.41 23.04 -11.41
CA ASP A 137 3.00 23.39 -11.27
C ASP A 137 2.11 22.40 -12.04
N GLU A 138 2.47 22.07 -13.29
CA GLU A 138 1.81 21.03 -14.11
C GLU A 138 1.89 19.64 -13.45
N TRP A 139 3.04 19.29 -12.89
CA TRP A 139 3.23 18.04 -12.17
C TRP A 139 2.30 17.93 -10.95
N VAL A 140 2.24 18.99 -10.13
CA VAL A 140 1.36 19.03 -8.94
C VAL A 140 -0.10 18.95 -9.35
N GLU A 141 -0.52 19.71 -10.40
CA GLU A 141 -1.87 19.59 -10.94
C GLU A 141 -2.18 18.18 -11.40
N GLY A 142 -1.29 17.55 -12.18
CA GLY A 142 -1.44 16.17 -12.64
C GLY A 142 -1.65 15.17 -11.48
N CYS A 143 -0.83 15.27 -10.43
CA CYS A 143 -0.98 14.41 -9.24
C CYS A 143 -2.30 14.64 -8.50
N LEU A 144 -2.75 15.91 -8.36
CA LEU A 144 -4.02 16.24 -7.73
C LEU A 144 -5.22 15.78 -8.56
N ARG A 145 -5.13 15.84 -9.89
CA ARG A 145 -6.13 15.26 -10.82
C ARG A 145 -6.19 13.75 -10.72
N SER A 146 -5.04 13.09 -10.76
CA SER A 146 -4.93 11.63 -10.61
C SER A 146 -5.46 11.14 -9.24
N ALA A 147 -5.39 11.97 -8.20
CA ALA A 147 -5.98 11.69 -6.89
C ALA A 147 -7.46 12.16 -6.76
N ALA A 148 -8.10 12.57 -7.86
CA ALA A 148 -9.49 13.02 -7.92
C ALA A 148 -9.83 14.13 -6.90
N ILE A 149 -8.89 15.08 -6.65
CA ILE A 149 -9.11 16.19 -5.69
C ILE A 149 -8.93 17.58 -6.31
N TRP A 150 -8.38 17.69 -7.52
CA TRP A 150 -8.03 18.95 -8.17
C TRP A 150 -9.16 19.98 -8.15
N ASP A 151 -10.36 19.62 -8.61
CA ASP A 151 -11.47 20.54 -8.71
C ASP A 151 -11.97 21.09 -7.37
N GLU A 152 -11.68 20.38 -6.29
CA GLU A 152 -12.03 20.78 -4.92
C GLU A 152 -10.97 21.71 -4.29
N VAL A 153 -9.74 21.76 -4.85
CA VAL A 153 -8.61 22.46 -4.22
C VAL A 153 -7.88 23.48 -5.11
N LYS A 154 -8.14 23.51 -6.41
CA LYS A 154 -7.41 24.35 -7.38
C LYS A 154 -7.33 25.83 -7.01
N ASP A 155 -8.39 26.37 -6.36
CA ASP A 155 -8.48 27.78 -5.98
C ASP A 155 -7.88 28.07 -4.58
N LYS A 156 -7.37 27.04 -3.90
CA LYS A 156 -6.85 27.13 -2.52
C LYS A 156 -5.55 26.35 -2.30
N LEU A 157 -4.74 26.14 -3.34
CA LEU A 157 -3.52 25.34 -3.30
C LEU A 157 -2.50 25.79 -2.25
N HIS A 158 -2.50 27.08 -1.88
CA HIS A 158 -1.61 27.64 -0.89
C HIS A 158 -2.16 27.60 0.54
N GLN A 159 -3.41 27.15 0.74
CA GLN A 159 -3.96 26.91 2.06
C GLN A 159 -3.38 25.63 2.67
N SER A 160 -3.46 25.52 4.00
CA SER A 160 -2.96 24.36 4.73
C SER A 160 -3.67 23.08 4.31
N GLY A 161 -2.91 22.01 4.04
CA GLY A 161 -3.47 20.68 3.81
C GLY A 161 -4.27 20.12 5.00
N LEU A 162 -3.98 20.60 6.21
CA LEU A 162 -4.71 20.22 7.43
C LEU A 162 -6.12 20.83 7.52
N SER A 163 -6.43 21.86 6.73
CA SER A 163 -7.76 22.48 6.71
C SER A 163 -8.79 21.71 5.86
N LEU A 164 -8.35 20.69 5.15
CA LEU A 164 -9.20 19.85 4.31
C LEU A 164 -10.04 18.89 5.16
N SER A 165 -11.20 18.43 4.62
CA SER A 165 -11.96 17.32 5.21
C SER A 165 -11.17 16.01 5.23
N GLY A 166 -11.55 15.04 6.07
CA GLY A 166 -10.85 13.76 6.18
C GLY A 166 -10.67 13.04 4.83
N GLY A 167 -11.72 12.96 4.02
CA GLY A 167 -11.65 12.36 2.68
C GLY A 167 -10.79 13.16 1.71
N GLN A 168 -10.77 14.48 1.81
CA GLN A 168 -9.86 15.34 1.03
C GLN A 168 -8.41 15.17 1.47
N GLN A 169 -8.16 15.10 2.79
CA GLN A 169 -6.82 14.85 3.33
C GLN A 169 -6.29 13.48 2.86
N GLN A 170 -7.13 12.46 2.83
CA GLN A 170 -6.73 11.13 2.35
C GLN A 170 -6.36 11.16 0.87
N ARG A 171 -7.16 11.82 0.03
CA ARG A 171 -6.82 11.99 -1.39
C ARG A 171 -5.57 12.86 -1.59
N LEU A 172 -5.33 13.85 -0.74
CA LEU A 172 -4.08 14.61 -0.75
C LEU A 172 -2.88 13.72 -0.38
N CYS A 173 -3.02 12.82 0.59
CA CYS A 173 -1.97 11.84 0.93
C CYS A 173 -1.70 10.88 -0.23
N ILE A 174 -2.75 10.47 -0.98
CA ILE A 174 -2.59 9.68 -2.20
C ILE A 174 -1.85 10.51 -3.28
N ALA A 175 -2.26 11.77 -3.53
CA ALA A 175 -1.56 12.66 -4.47
C ALA A 175 -0.07 12.81 -4.11
N ARG A 176 0.26 12.99 -2.83
CA ARG A 176 1.64 13.02 -2.35
C ARG A 176 2.39 11.72 -2.62
N THR A 177 1.72 10.57 -2.45
CA THR A 177 2.34 9.25 -2.68
C THR A 177 2.63 9.04 -4.16
N ILE A 178 1.72 9.37 -5.06
CA ILE A 178 1.95 9.21 -6.50
C ILE A 178 2.93 10.25 -7.07
N ALA A 179 3.12 11.39 -6.40
CA ALA A 179 4.05 12.44 -6.84
C ALA A 179 5.52 11.99 -6.91
N VAL A 180 5.88 10.92 -6.22
CA VAL A 180 7.22 10.31 -6.30
C VAL A 180 7.31 9.17 -7.31
N GLN A 181 6.24 8.90 -8.07
CA GLN A 181 6.15 7.85 -9.08
C GLN A 181 6.54 6.45 -8.57
N PRO A 182 5.89 5.94 -7.52
CA PRO A 182 6.18 4.59 -7.03
C PRO A 182 5.73 3.54 -8.06
N GLU A 183 6.25 2.32 -7.97
CA GLU A 183 5.76 1.18 -8.75
C GLU A 183 4.59 0.47 -8.06
N ILE A 184 4.59 0.52 -6.72
CA ILE A 184 3.58 -0.13 -5.87
C ILE A 184 3.06 0.88 -4.86
N ILE A 185 1.75 0.88 -4.62
CA ILE A 185 1.09 1.68 -3.59
C ILE A 185 0.48 0.74 -2.56
N LEU A 186 0.97 0.83 -1.33
CA LEU A 186 0.41 0.14 -0.17
C LEU A 186 -0.65 1.03 0.48
N MET A 187 -1.82 0.49 0.81
CA MET A 187 -2.90 1.21 1.45
C MET A 187 -3.38 0.47 2.70
N ASP A 188 -3.14 1.05 3.87
CA ASP A 188 -3.54 0.47 5.16
C ASP A 188 -4.89 1.07 5.57
N GLU A 189 -5.99 0.35 5.33
CA GLU A 189 -7.37 0.75 5.64
C GLU A 189 -7.73 2.20 5.18
N PRO A 190 -7.52 2.57 3.92
CA PRO A 190 -7.52 3.97 3.46
C PRO A 190 -8.87 4.68 3.56
N ALA A 191 -9.96 3.96 3.80
CA ALA A 191 -11.31 4.51 3.88
C ALA A 191 -12.02 4.25 5.22
N SER A 192 -11.36 3.63 6.21
CA SER A 192 -12.01 3.17 7.45
C SER A 192 -12.58 4.30 8.33
N ALA A 193 -12.04 5.52 8.23
CA ALA A 193 -12.45 6.68 9.01
C ALA A 193 -13.26 7.70 8.18
N LEU A 194 -13.72 7.33 6.98
CA LEU A 194 -14.39 8.22 6.05
C LEU A 194 -15.90 7.95 6.01
N ASP A 195 -16.65 8.98 5.61
CA ASP A 195 -18.06 8.84 5.30
C ASP A 195 -18.28 7.98 4.04
N PRO A 196 -19.52 7.46 3.81
CA PRO A 196 -19.80 6.58 2.68
C PRO A 196 -19.48 7.18 1.31
N LEU A 197 -19.71 8.48 1.10
CA LEU A 197 -19.43 9.14 -0.19
C LEU A 197 -17.93 9.29 -0.43
N ALA A 198 -17.18 9.67 0.60
CA ALA A 198 -15.73 9.72 0.54
C ALA A 198 -15.12 8.32 0.32
N THR A 199 -15.69 7.29 0.96
CA THR A 199 -15.28 5.89 0.76
C THR A 199 -15.44 5.47 -0.69
N LEU A 200 -16.59 5.72 -1.33
CA LEU A 200 -16.80 5.40 -2.74
C LEU A 200 -15.80 6.11 -3.66
N LYS A 201 -15.48 7.38 -3.39
CA LYS A 201 -14.45 8.12 -4.15
C LYS A 201 -13.07 7.47 -4.03
N ILE A 202 -12.68 6.96 -2.85
CA ILE A 202 -11.41 6.24 -2.67
C ILE A 202 -11.44 4.89 -3.40
N GLU A 203 -12.56 4.16 -3.38
CA GLU A 203 -12.72 2.90 -4.08
C GLU A 203 -12.58 3.08 -5.61
N GLU A 204 -13.23 4.08 -6.18
CA GLU A 204 -13.11 4.41 -7.59
C GLU A 204 -11.68 4.84 -7.96
N LEU A 205 -11.07 5.66 -7.10
CA LEU A 205 -9.69 6.10 -7.26
C LEU A 205 -8.71 4.92 -7.28
N MET A 206 -8.86 3.92 -6.40
CA MET A 206 -8.01 2.72 -6.42
C MET A 206 -8.09 1.98 -7.76
N ARG A 207 -9.30 1.82 -8.32
CA ARG A 207 -9.47 1.16 -9.63
C ARG A 207 -8.83 1.97 -10.77
N GLN A 208 -8.91 3.30 -10.72
CA GLN A 208 -8.28 4.17 -11.71
C GLN A 208 -6.75 4.07 -11.62
N LEU A 209 -6.20 4.15 -10.42
CA LEU A 209 -4.75 4.06 -10.17
C LEU A 209 -4.18 2.68 -10.52
N ALA A 210 -4.95 1.61 -10.41
CA ALA A 210 -4.49 0.25 -10.74
C ALA A 210 -4.13 0.06 -12.22
N LYS A 211 -4.54 0.98 -13.09
CA LYS A 211 -4.15 0.97 -14.52
C LYS A 211 -2.65 1.26 -14.70
N ASP A 212 -2.08 2.05 -13.80
CA ASP A 212 -0.69 2.52 -13.87
C ASP A 212 0.17 1.96 -12.74
N TYR A 213 -0.43 1.64 -11.59
CA TYR A 213 0.24 1.20 -10.37
C TYR A 213 -0.23 -0.18 -9.94
N THR A 214 0.63 -0.90 -9.24
CA THR A 214 0.20 -2.09 -8.47
C THR A 214 -0.28 -1.63 -7.10
N ILE A 215 -1.44 -2.09 -6.65
CA ILE A 215 -2.04 -1.67 -5.38
C ILE A 215 -2.20 -2.87 -4.45
N ILE A 216 -1.76 -2.71 -3.20
CA ILE A 216 -2.04 -3.67 -2.12
C ILE A 216 -2.82 -2.91 -1.05
N VAL A 217 -4.04 -3.35 -0.78
CA VAL A 217 -4.91 -2.70 0.21
C VAL A 217 -5.26 -3.65 1.34
N VAL A 218 -5.07 -3.19 2.58
CA VAL A 218 -5.62 -3.84 3.76
C VAL A 218 -6.98 -3.23 4.05
N THR A 219 -7.99 -4.06 4.25
CA THR A 219 -9.31 -3.62 4.68
C THR A 219 -9.99 -4.68 5.53
N HIS A 220 -10.78 -4.26 6.51
CA HIS A 220 -11.71 -5.12 7.24
C HIS A 220 -13.12 -5.09 6.63
N ASN A 221 -13.36 -4.24 5.61
CA ASN A 221 -14.62 -4.15 4.91
C ASN A 221 -14.63 -5.12 3.72
N MET A 222 -15.33 -6.26 3.88
CA MET A 222 -15.44 -7.30 2.86
C MET A 222 -16.12 -6.80 1.59
N GLN A 223 -17.14 -5.93 1.71
CA GLN A 223 -17.81 -5.37 0.54
C GLN A 223 -16.87 -4.46 -0.26
N GLN A 224 -16.03 -3.69 0.42
CA GLN A 224 -15.00 -2.90 -0.24
C GLN A 224 -14.01 -3.81 -0.98
N ALA A 225 -13.45 -4.83 -0.31
CA ALA A 225 -12.54 -5.78 -0.95
C ALA A 225 -13.16 -6.40 -2.20
N ALA A 226 -14.41 -6.90 -2.11
CA ALA A 226 -15.11 -7.51 -3.23
C ALA A 226 -15.34 -6.55 -4.41
N ARG A 227 -15.52 -5.25 -4.14
CA ARG A 227 -15.73 -4.25 -5.21
C ARG A 227 -14.45 -3.78 -5.89
N VAL A 228 -13.34 -3.66 -5.15
CA VAL A 228 -12.15 -2.95 -5.66
C VAL A 228 -11.03 -3.88 -6.09
N SER A 229 -10.93 -5.10 -5.56
CA SER A 229 -9.76 -5.96 -5.79
C SER A 229 -9.95 -6.98 -6.90
N ASP A 230 -8.85 -7.28 -7.58
CA ASP A 230 -8.72 -8.39 -8.55
C ASP A 230 -8.39 -9.69 -7.82
N TYR A 231 -7.53 -9.61 -6.80
CA TYR A 231 -7.08 -10.73 -5.96
C TYR A 231 -7.34 -10.44 -4.49
N THR A 232 -7.60 -11.47 -3.73
CA THR A 232 -7.82 -11.36 -2.28
C THR A 232 -7.01 -12.41 -1.54
N ALA A 233 -6.31 -11.97 -0.48
CA ALA A 233 -5.62 -12.82 0.49
C ALA A 233 -6.39 -12.76 1.82
N PHE A 234 -6.84 -13.92 2.29
CA PHE A 234 -7.49 -14.03 3.60
C PHE A 234 -6.48 -14.45 4.66
N PHE A 235 -6.48 -13.72 5.76
CA PHE A 235 -5.63 -13.94 6.92
C PHE A 235 -6.45 -14.27 8.16
N THR A 236 -5.92 -15.13 9.01
CA THR A 236 -6.44 -15.40 10.35
C THR A 236 -5.30 -15.53 11.35
N MET A 237 -5.60 -15.77 12.61
CA MET A 237 -4.61 -16.10 13.64
C MET A 237 -4.59 -17.60 13.88
N ASP A 238 -3.41 -18.14 14.15
CA ASP A 238 -3.25 -19.49 14.69
C ASP A 238 -3.46 -19.55 16.22
N GLU A 239 -3.23 -20.71 16.82
CA GLU A 239 -3.38 -20.93 18.27
C GLU A 239 -2.44 -20.05 19.09
N ASP A 240 -1.24 -19.73 18.58
CA ASP A 240 -0.26 -18.84 19.20
C ASP A 240 -0.55 -17.35 18.93
N ARG A 241 -1.67 -17.03 18.27
CA ARG A 241 -2.08 -15.69 17.83
C ARG A 241 -1.16 -15.08 16.76
N ALA A 242 -0.33 -15.87 16.10
CA ALA A 242 0.42 -15.42 14.94
C ALA A 242 -0.50 -15.35 13.71
N GLY A 243 -0.38 -14.28 12.95
CA GLY A 243 -1.11 -14.13 11.70
C GLY A 243 -0.59 -15.07 10.63
N MET A 244 -1.48 -15.75 9.94
CA MET A 244 -1.16 -16.64 8.83
C MET A 244 -2.08 -16.38 7.65
N MET A 245 -1.57 -16.54 6.43
CA MET A 245 -2.40 -16.55 5.24
C MET A 245 -3.08 -17.90 5.09
N VAL A 246 -4.39 -17.89 4.93
CA VAL A 246 -5.21 -19.10 4.78
C VAL A 246 -5.45 -19.40 3.32
N GLU A 247 -5.83 -18.39 2.55
CA GLU A 247 -6.21 -18.54 1.17
C GLU A 247 -5.85 -17.28 0.36
N TYR A 248 -5.45 -17.48 -0.90
CA TYR A 248 -5.18 -16.42 -1.86
C TYR A 248 -5.68 -16.83 -3.23
N GLY A 249 -6.36 -15.93 -3.91
CA GLY A 249 -6.85 -16.19 -5.26
C GLY A 249 -7.62 -15.00 -5.86
N PRO A 250 -8.19 -15.20 -7.06
CA PRO A 250 -9.10 -14.23 -7.68
C PRO A 250 -10.21 -13.84 -6.72
N THR A 251 -10.49 -12.56 -6.58
CA THR A 251 -11.48 -12.04 -5.61
C THR A 251 -12.84 -12.69 -5.76
N ASN A 252 -13.31 -12.85 -6.99
CA ASN A 252 -14.60 -13.50 -7.23
C ASN A 252 -14.64 -14.92 -6.65
N GLN A 253 -13.58 -15.71 -6.86
CA GLN A 253 -13.49 -17.07 -6.31
C GLN A 253 -13.51 -17.06 -4.77
N ILE A 254 -12.69 -16.21 -4.15
CA ILE A 254 -12.61 -16.11 -2.67
C ILE A 254 -13.99 -15.78 -2.08
N PHE A 255 -14.76 -14.89 -2.70
CA PHE A 255 -16.05 -14.43 -2.17
C PHE A 255 -17.24 -15.31 -2.53
N THR A 256 -17.16 -16.14 -3.59
CA THR A 256 -18.30 -16.99 -4.05
C THR A 256 -18.11 -18.47 -3.81
N ASN A 257 -16.87 -18.95 -3.86
CA ASN A 257 -16.54 -20.37 -3.72
C ASN A 257 -15.15 -20.56 -3.10
N PRO A 258 -14.95 -20.11 -1.84
CA PRO A 258 -13.67 -20.29 -1.15
C PRO A 258 -13.36 -21.78 -0.96
N SER A 259 -12.07 -22.11 -0.97
CA SER A 259 -11.59 -23.49 -0.84
C SER A 259 -11.41 -23.91 0.62
N ASP A 260 -11.24 -22.94 1.54
CA ASP A 260 -11.02 -23.18 2.97
C ASP A 260 -12.25 -22.79 3.79
N ALA A 261 -12.70 -23.67 4.68
CA ALA A 261 -13.87 -23.44 5.52
C ALA A 261 -13.74 -22.21 6.45
N ARG A 262 -12.51 -21.83 6.84
CA ARG A 262 -12.24 -20.62 7.63
C ARG A 262 -12.53 -19.35 6.80
N THR A 263 -12.16 -19.38 5.51
CA THR A 263 -12.48 -18.29 4.57
C THR A 263 -13.99 -18.16 4.42
N GLU A 264 -14.69 -19.28 4.19
CA GLU A 264 -16.15 -19.30 4.09
C GLU A 264 -16.82 -18.75 5.35
N GLY A 265 -16.37 -19.20 6.53
CA GLY A 265 -16.90 -18.76 7.81
C GLY A 265 -16.72 -17.25 8.04
N TYR A 266 -15.58 -16.69 7.67
CA TYR A 266 -15.30 -15.27 7.78
C TYR A 266 -16.18 -14.44 6.82
N ILE A 267 -16.28 -14.84 5.54
CA ILE A 267 -17.05 -14.12 4.52
C ILE A 267 -18.55 -14.14 4.83
N THR A 268 -19.06 -15.27 5.36
CA THR A 268 -20.48 -15.42 5.72
C THR A 268 -20.82 -14.83 7.10
N GLY A 269 -19.83 -14.26 7.82
CA GLY A 269 -20.03 -13.68 9.15
C GLY A 269 -20.25 -14.70 10.27
N ARG A 270 -19.91 -16.00 10.04
CA ARG A 270 -20.03 -17.06 11.07
C ARG A 270 -18.87 -16.99 12.09
N PHE A 271 -17.76 -16.40 11.71
CA PHE A 271 -16.57 -16.19 12.55
C PHE A 271 -16.02 -14.78 12.31
N GLY A 272 -16.01 -13.95 13.34
CA GLY A 272 -15.46 -12.59 13.33
C GLY A 272 -15.24 -12.06 14.72
#